data_976de36534a4f9022f21b7c92161f753
#
_entry.id   976de36534a4f9022f21b7c92161f753
#
_cell.length_a   1.000
_cell.length_b   1.000
_cell.length_c   1.000
_cell.angle_alpha   90.00
_cell.angle_beta   90.00
_cell.angle_gamma   90.00
#
_symmetry.space_group_name_H-M   'P 1'
#
loop_
_entity.id
_entity.type
_entity.pdbx_description
1 polymer ?
#
loop_
_entity_poly.entity_id
_entity_poly.type
_entity_poly.pdbx_seq_one_letter_code
_entity_poly.pdbx_strand_id
1 'polypeptide(L)'
;MQDRGLGGVIDDTVIHGKVTSAYFAYDVKFKLITAKVHEGRVLLTGTVPKPEDRVDAVRHAWKVEGVKTVINEIMVEDDSGVLDLARDKWVSTQLRLKITFDSKIKAINYAIDTVNGTVYLMGVAQNEWELSLVSNHARSLDYVRRVVSHVRIKSDTAT
;
A
#
# COMPACT_ATOMS: atom_id res chain seq x y z
N MET A 1 -13.53 8.14 20.26
CA MET A 1 -13.28 8.43 19.71
C MET A 1 -12.69 9.26 19.38
N GLN A 2 -12.45 9.44 19.14
CA GLN A 2 -11.80 10.19 18.88
C GLN A 2 -12.34 11.25 18.36
N ASP A 3 -12.34 12.00 18.56
CA ASP A 3 -12.75 13.15 18.10
C ASP A 3 -12.00 13.62 16.99
N ARG A 4 -11.64 12.75 16.18
CA ARG A 4 -10.88 13.09 15.08
C ARG A 4 -11.52 14.06 14.20
N GLY A 5 -12.80 14.09 14.12
CA GLY A 5 -13.44 15.05 13.26
C GLY A 5 -13.28 16.46 13.68
N LEU A 6 -12.88 16.68 14.89
CA LEU A 6 -12.74 18.01 15.31
C LEU A 6 -11.51 18.64 14.87
N GLY A 7 -10.76 18.01 14.21
CA GLY A 7 -9.72 18.64 13.95
C GLY A 7 -8.83 18.58 13.17
N GLY A 8 -8.97 17.80 12.74
CA GLY A 8 -7.95 17.79 12.03
C GLY A 8 -7.37 16.55 11.68
N VAL A 9 -7.85 15.46 12.09
CA VAL A 9 -7.39 14.16 11.61
C VAL A 9 -8.28 13.74 10.49
N ILE A 10 -7.69 13.57 9.32
CA ILE A 10 -8.43 13.16 8.13
C ILE A 10 -8.42 11.65 8.04
N ASP A 11 -9.59 11.07 7.83
CA ASP A 11 -9.76 9.63 7.75
C ASP A 11 -9.01 9.04 6.55
N ASP A 12 -8.42 7.88 6.74
CA ASP A 12 -7.64 7.21 5.68
C ASP A 12 -8.49 6.95 4.44
N THR A 13 -9.77 6.65 4.61
CA THR A 13 -10.66 6.41 3.49
C THR A 13 -10.83 7.67 2.65
N VAL A 14 -10.93 8.81 3.31
CA VAL A 14 -11.03 10.09 2.61
C VAL A 14 -9.73 10.40 1.88
N ILE A 15 -8.60 10.19 2.52
CA ILE A 15 -7.30 10.40 1.89
C ILE A 15 -7.18 9.51 0.65
N HIS A 16 -7.50 8.23 0.80
CA HIS A 16 -7.43 7.28 -0.30
C HIS A 16 -8.28 7.73 -1.47
N GLY A 17 -9.50 8.16 -1.19
CA GLY A 17 -10.40 8.62 -2.24
C GLY A 17 -9.87 9.84 -2.97
N LYS A 18 -9.28 10.78 -2.23
CA LYS A 18 -8.76 11.99 -2.85
C LYS A 18 -7.50 11.72 -3.68
N VAL A 19 -6.61 10.87 -3.19
CA VAL A 19 -5.42 10.51 -3.96
C VAL A 19 -5.82 9.79 -5.24
N THR A 20 -6.71 8.82 -5.12
CA THR A 20 -7.15 8.03 -6.26
C THR A 20 -7.86 8.92 -7.28
N SER A 21 -8.73 9.81 -6.82
CA SER A 21 -9.44 10.73 -7.71
C SER A 21 -8.49 11.66 -8.44
N ALA A 22 -7.47 12.13 -7.74
CA ALA A 22 -6.50 13.02 -8.36
C ALA A 22 -5.78 12.32 -9.51
N TYR A 23 -5.38 11.08 -9.29
CA TYR A 23 -4.71 10.34 -10.36
C TYR A 23 -5.64 10.05 -11.52
N PHE A 24 -6.85 9.62 -11.20
CA PHE A 24 -7.79 9.25 -12.24
C PHE A 24 -8.15 10.45 -13.12
N ALA A 25 -8.27 11.62 -12.51
CA ALA A 25 -8.67 12.82 -13.23
C ALA A 25 -7.50 13.51 -13.95
N TYR A 26 -6.27 13.30 -13.46
CA TYR A 26 -5.15 14.08 -13.95
C TYR A 26 -4.63 13.60 -15.30
N ASP A 27 -4.33 12.33 -15.40
CA ASP A 27 -3.71 11.82 -16.62
C ASP A 27 -3.84 10.31 -16.69
N VAL A 28 -4.02 9.81 -17.92
CA VAL A 28 -4.11 8.38 -18.14
C VAL A 28 -2.81 7.66 -17.79
N LYS A 29 -1.68 8.36 -17.76
CA LYS A 29 -0.40 7.75 -17.40
C LYS A 29 -0.38 7.26 -15.96
N PHE A 30 -1.30 7.70 -15.12
CA PHE A 30 -1.39 7.27 -13.73
C PHE A 30 -2.35 6.11 -13.51
N LYS A 31 -2.90 5.55 -14.58
CA LYS A 31 -3.94 4.52 -14.45
C LYS A 31 -3.48 3.24 -13.77
N LEU A 32 -2.17 2.97 -13.79
CA LEU A 32 -1.63 1.76 -13.18
C LEU A 32 -1.06 2.01 -11.78
N ILE A 33 -1.25 3.21 -11.24
CA ILE A 33 -0.81 3.51 -9.89
C ILE A 33 -1.92 3.13 -8.91
N THR A 34 -1.54 2.46 -7.84
CA THR A 34 -2.44 2.13 -6.75
C THR A 34 -1.96 2.82 -5.48
N ALA A 35 -2.89 3.33 -4.71
CA ALA A 35 -2.58 3.95 -3.42
C ALA A 35 -3.24 3.14 -2.31
N LYS A 36 -2.49 2.89 -1.25
CA LYS A 36 -3.02 2.34 0.00
C LYS A 36 -2.70 3.33 1.09
N VAL A 37 -3.60 3.52 2.02
CA VAL A 37 -3.43 4.51 3.08
C VAL A 37 -3.65 3.86 4.43
N HIS A 38 -2.74 4.11 5.35
CA HIS A 38 -2.87 3.62 6.71
C HIS A 38 -2.30 4.66 7.66
N GLU A 39 -3.15 5.22 8.52
CA GLU A 39 -2.76 6.25 9.48
C GLU A 39 -2.05 7.44 8.83
N GLY A 40 -2.57 7.87 7.70
CA GLY A 40 -2.03 9.01 6.97
C GLY A 40 -0.78 8.71 6.14
N ARG A 41 -0.27 7.50 6.20
CA ARG A 41 0.87 7.08 5.38
C ARG A 41 0.31 6.52 4.08
N VAL A 42 0.81 7.03 2.97
CA VAL A 42 0.34 6.63 1.65
C VAL A 42 1.40 5.78 0.98
N LEU A 43 1.05 4.57 0.60
CA LEU A 43 1.93 3.69 -0.17
C LEU A 43 1.48 3.75 -1.61
N LEU A 44 2.39 4.15 -2.49
CA LEU A 44 2.13 4.18 -3.93
C LEU A 44 2.87 3.05 -4.60
N THR A 45 2.15 2.27 -5.39
CA THR A 45 2.74 1.15 -6.14
C THR A 45 2.25 1.23 -7.57
N GLY A 46 2.85 0.39 -8.42
CA GLY A 46 2.47 0.33 -9.82
C GLY A 46 3.57 0.86 -10.70
N THR A 47 3.21 1.23 -11.92
CA THR A 47 4.19 1.66 -12.90
C THR A 47 3.74 2.91 -13.62
N VAL A 48 4.73 3.69 -14.07
CA VAL A 48 4.52 4.85 -14.92
C VAL A 48 5.55 4.79 -16.05
N PRO A 49 5.26 5.46 -17.19
CA PRO A 49 6.17 5.36 -18.34
C PRO A 49 7.50 6.08 -18.16
N LYS A 50 7.53 7.19 -17.41
CA LYS A 50 8.73 8.03 -17.33
C LYS A 50 9.08 8.39 -15.90
N PRO A 51 10.36 8.67 -15.61
CA PRO A 51 10.74 9.08 -14.26
C PRO A 51 10.02 10.34 -13.78
N GLU A 52 9.77 11.29 -14.67
CA GLU A 52 9.06 12.53 -14.31
C GLU A 52 7.64 12.22 -13.84
N ASP A 53 7.04 11.20 -14.42
CA ASP A 53 5.67 10.81 -14.04
C ASP A 53 5.63 10.33 -12.61
N ARG A 54 6.68 9.62 -12.18
CA ARG A 54 6.78 9.17 -10.80
C ARG A 54 6.89 10.35 -9.84
N VAL A 55 7.69 11.34 -10.20
CA VAL A 55 7.83 12.55 -9.38
C VAL A 55 6.48 13.26 -9.28
N ASP A 56 5.77 13.37 -10.41
CA ASP A 56 4.47 14.02 -10.43
C ASP A 56 3.46 13.28 -9.56
N ALA A 57 3.46 11.96 -9.62
CA ALA A 57 2.53 11.16 -8.82
C ALA A 57 2.76 11.39 -7.33
N VAL A 58 4.02 11.39 -6.90
CA VAL A 58 4.36 11.63 -5.50
C VAL A 58 3.92 13.04 -5.08
N ARG A 59 4.15 14.02 -5.96
CA ARG A 59 3.76 15.39 -5.67
C ARG A 59 2.24 15.51 -5.48
N HIS A 60 1.47 14.86 -6.35
CA HIS A 60 0.01 14.89 -6.21
C HIS A 60 -0.45 14.27 -4.91
N ALA A 61 0.19 13.17 -4.50
CA ALA A 61 -0.18 12.53 -3.24
C ALA A 61 0.10 13.44 -2.05
N TRP A 62 1.24 14.13 -2.07
CA TRP A 62 1.59 15.02 -0.97
C TRP A 62 0.65 16.20 -0.83
N LYS A 63 -0.03 16.60 -1.90
CA LYS A 63 -0.95 17.75 -1.85
C LYS A 63 -2.26 17.41 -1.17
N VAL A 64 -2.58 16.16 -0.96
CA VAL A 64 -3.85 15.77 -0.36
C VAL A 64 -3.77 16.03 1.13
N GLU A 65 -4.79 16.72 1.64
CA GLU A 65 -4.85 17.06 3.05
C GLU A 65 -4.92 15.79 3.89
N GLY A 66 -4.15 15.73 4.96
CA GLY A 66 -4.12 14.59 5.86
C GLY A 66 -2.97 13.64 5.60
N VAL A 67 -2.31 13.75 4.45
CA VAL A 67 -1.17 12.88 4.13
C VAL A 67 0.01 13.26 5.02
N LYS A 68 0.50 12.27 5.75
CA LYS A 68 1.64 12.47 6.64
C LYS A 68 2.95 12.07 6.00
N THR A 69 2.92 11.06 5.17
CA THR A 69 4.10 10.67 4.41
C THR A 69 3.68 9.88 3.19
N VAL A 70 4.54 9.86 2.20
CA VAL A 70 4.31 9.09 0.97
C VAL A 70 5.47 8.12 0.80
N ILE A 71 5.14 6.86 0.70
CA ILE A 71 6.11 5.80 0.45
C ILE A 71 6.02 5.48 -1.04
N ASN A 72 7.08 5.77 -1.76
CA ASN A 72 7.06 5.66 -3.21
C ASN A 72 7.70 4.35 -3.65
N GLU A 73 6.86 3.42 -4.08
CA GLU A 73 7.32 2.16 -4.68
C GLU A 73 6.91 2.07 -6.14
N ILE A 74 6.63 3.22 -6.76
CA ILE A 74 6.28 3.26 -8.17
C ILE A 74 7.51 2.94 -8.99
N MET A 75 7.34 2.08 -9.98
CA MET A 75 8.42 1.71 -10.89
C MET A 75 8.24 2.42 -12.22
N VAL A 76 9.34 2.70 -12.89
CA VAL A 76 9.30 3.32 -14.22
C VAL A 76 9.50 2.20 -15.23
N GLU A 77 8.46 1.94 -16.02
CA GLU A 77 8.52 0.93 -17.05
C GLU A 77 7.69 1.40 -18.24
N ASP A 78 8.22 1.17 -19.41
CA ASP A 78 7.47 1.52 -20.60
C ASP A 78 6.40 0.43 -20.85
N ASP A 79 5.68 0.60 -21.94
CA ASP A 79 4.54 -0.28 -22.24
C ASP A 79 4.93 -1.70 -22.56
N SER A 80 6.22 -1.97 -22.72
CA SER A 80 6.62 -3.31 -23.09
C SER A 80 6.50 -4.29 -21.95
N GLY A 81 6.41 -3.81 -20.71
CA GLY A 81 6.26 -4.69 -19.58
C GLY A 81 4.82 -5.17 -19.48
N VAL A 82 4.63 -6.46 -19.38
CA VAL A 82 3.30 -7.01 -19.22
C VAL A 82 3.06 -7.23 -17.74
N LEU A 83 2.09 -6.51 -17.20
CA LEU A 83 1.66 -6.72 -15.83
C LEU A 83 0.53 -7.72 -15.82
N ASP A 84 0.65 -8.74 -15.01
CA ASP A 84 -0.43 -9.69 -14.83
C ASP A 84 -1.27 -9.21 -13.64
N LEU A 85 -2.18 -8.30 -13.94
CA LEU A 85 -2.99 -7.69 -12.89
C LEU A 85 -3.91 -8.69 -12.20
N ALA A 86 -4.41 -9.65 -12.96
CA ALA A 86 -5.28 -10.66 -12.35
C ALA A 86 -4.53 -11.54 -11.38
N ARG A 87 -3.29 -11.91 -11.74
CA ARG A 87 -2.47 -12.73 -10.86
C ARG A 87 -2.08 -11.97 -9.60
N ASP A 88 -1.71 -10.70 -9.76
CA ASP A 88 -1.35 -9.87 -8.61
C ASP A 88 -2.54 -9.71 -7.66
N LYS A 89 -3.73 -9.51 -8.22
CA LYS A 89 -4.92 -9.39 -7.40
C LYS A 89 -5.22 -10.71 -6.68
N TRP A 90 -5.01 -11.82 -7.34
CA TRP A 90 -5.18 -13.12 -6.71
C TRP A 90 -4.23 -13.27 -5.51
N VAL A 91 -2.96 -12.87 -5.68
CA VAL A 91 -1.99 -12.95 -4.60
C VAL A 91 -2.44 -12.10 -3.41
N SER A 92 -2.81 -10.84 -3.65
CA SER A 92 -3.26 -9.96 -2.57
C SER A 92 -4.49 -10.53 -1.86
N THR A 93 -5.44 -11.08 -2.61
CA THR A 93 -6.65 -11.65 -2.04
C THR A 93 -6.32 -12.88 -1.19
N GLN A 94 -5.46 -13.77 -1.71
CA GLN A 94 -5.08 -14.96 -0.96
C GLN A 94 -4.36 -14.59 0.33
N LEU A 95 -3.46 -13.62 0.27
CA LEU A 95 -2.76 -13.19 1.47
C LEU A 95 -3.73 -12.59 2.48
N ARG A 96 -4.66 -11.76 2.01
CA ARG A 96 -5.67 -11.17 2.90
C ARG A 96 -6.47 -12.26 3.62
N LEU A 97 -6.85 -13.30 2.89
CA LEU A 97 -7.58 -14.40 3.50
C LEU A 97 -6.72 -15.14 4.52
N LYS A 98 -5.47 -15.43 4.15
CA LYS A 98 -4.59 -16.17 5.04
C LYS A 98 -4.37 -15.44 6.37
N ILE A 99 -4.10 -14.14 6.32
CA ILE A 99 -3.86 -13.41 7.57
C ILE A 99 -5.14 -13.16 8.33
N THR A 100 -6.28 -13.03 7.63
CA THR A 100 -7.56 -12.83 8.32
C THR A 100 -7.94 -14.06 9.12
N PHE A 101 -7.66 -15.25 8.59
CA PHE A 101 -8.02 -16.48 9.28
C PHE A 101 -6.93 -16.99 10.22
N ASP A 102 -5.83 -16.27 10.35
CA ASP A 102 -4.79 -16.62 11.30
C ASP A 102 -5.05 -15.87 12.61
N SER A 103 -5.45 -16.60 13.65
CA SER A 103 -5.85 -15.97 14.92
C SER A 103 -4.71 -15.22 15.60
N LYS A 104 -3.48 -15.45 15.18
CA LYS A 104 -2.32 -14.80 15.77
C LYS A 104 -2.02 -13.44 15.12
N ILE A 105 -2.77 -13.07 14.08
CA ILE A 105 -2.52 -11.88 13.32
C ILE A 105 -3.74 -10.97 13.36
N LYS A 106 -3.52 -9.68 13.66
CA LYS A 106 -4.58 -8.67 13.54
C LYS A 106 -4.56 -8.12 12.13
N ALA A 107 -5.25 -8.83 11.25
CA ALA A 107 -5.19 -8.56 9.81
C ALA A 107 -5.64 -7.15 9.44
N ILE A 108 -6.56 -6.58 10.21
CA ILE A 108 -7.09 -5.25 9.89
C ILE A 108 -6.01 -4.17 9.95
N ASN A 109 -4.90 -4.44 10.62
CA ASN A 109 -3.84 -3.45 10.76
C ASN A 109 -2.84 -3.47 9.59
N TYR A 110 -3.12 -4.25 8.56
CA TYR A 110 -2.22 -4.38 7.42
C TYR A 110 -2.89 -3.95 6.13
N ALA A 111 -2.14 -3.21 5.33
CA ALA A 111 -2.50 -2.95 3.95
C ALA A 111 -1.59 -3.79 3.07
N ILE A 112 -2.14 -4.35 2.01
CA ILE A 112 -1.44 -5.26 1.12
C ILE A 112 -1.61 -4.79 -0.31
N ASP A 113 -0.53 -4.81 -1.07
CA ASP A 113 -0.63 -4.62 -2.50
C ASP A 113 0.41 -5.51 -3.19
N THR A 114 0.11 -5.94 -4.39
CA THR A 114 1.00 -6.80 -5.15
C THR A 114 1.16 -6.24 -6.54
N VAL A 115 2.41 -6.11 -6.97
CA VAL A 115 2.71 -5.66 -8.32
C VAL A 115 3.76 -6.59 -8.90
N ASN A 116 3.39 -7.28 -9.95
CA ASN A 116 4.27 -8.17 -10.70
C ASN A 116 5.02 -9.13 -9.79
N GLY A 117 4.30 -9.72 -8.85
CA GLY A 117 4.86 -10.72 -7.94
C GLY A 117 5.56 -10.17 -6.71
N THR A 118 5.72 -8.86 -6.60
CA THR A 118 6.25 -8.25 -5.38
C THR A 118 5.09 -7.87 -4.48
N VAL A 119 5.09 -8.40 -3.26
CA VAL A 119 4.07 -8.07 -2.27
C VAL A 119 4.58 -6.94 -1.40
N TYR A 120 3.79 -5.87 -1.32
CA TYR A 120 4.10 -4.73 -0.48
C TYR A 120 3.18 -4.77 0.73
N LEU A 121 3.77 -4.70 1.90
CA LEU A 121 3.04 -4.69 3.17
C LEU A 121 3.23 -3.34 3.83
N MET A 122 2.15 -2.80 4.37
CA MET A 122 2.19 -1.57 5.14
C MET A 122 1.24 -1.72 6.32
N GLY A 123 1.43 -0.94 7.35
CA GLY A 123 0.56 -0.96 8.51
C GLY A 123 1.36 -1.09 9.79
N VAL A 124 0.75 -1.72 10.78
CA VAL A 124 1.36 -1.85 12.11
C VAL A 124 1.26 -3.30 12.58
N ALA A 125 2.39 -3.88 12.93
CA ALA A 125 2.44 -5.20 13.53
C ALA A 125 2.49 -5.05 15.05
N GLN A 126 1.89 -5.98 15.76
CA GLN A 126 1.92 -5.96 17.23
C GLN A 126 3.33 -6.19 17.75
N ASN A 127 4.10 -6.99 17.06
CA ASN A 127 5.49 -7.27 17.38
C ASN A 127 6.14 -7.88 16.14
N GLU A 128 7.44 -8.17 16.24
CA GLU A 128 8.17 -8.71 15.11
C GLU A 128 7.73 -10.12 14.75
N TRP A 129 7.29 -10.87 15.74
CA TRP A 129 6.82 -12.22 15.47
C TRP A 129 5.58 -12.22 14.58
N GLU A 130 4.63 -11.31 14.87
CA GLU A 130 3.45 -11.20 14.02
C GLU A 130 3.84 -10.82 12.60
N LEU A 131 4.77 -9.88 12.44
CA LEU A 131 5.22 -9.48 11.13
C LEU A 131 5.86 -10.65 10.38
N SER A 132 6.62 -11.47 11.09
CA SER A 132 7.24 -12.62 10.43
C SER A 132 6.19 -13.62 9.98
N LEU A 133 5.10 -13.79 10.74
CA LEU A 133 4.01 -14.66 10.31
C LEU A 133 3.35 -14.14 9.04
N VAL A 134 3.09 -12.83 8.97
CA VAL A 134 2.49 -12.24 7.78
C VAL A 134 3.42 -12.42 6.58
N SER A 135 4.71 -12.16 6.78
CA SER A 135 5.68 -12.30 5.69
C SER A 135 5.78 -13.75 5.22
N ASN A 136 5.72 -14.70 6.14
CA ASN A 136 5.77 -16.10 5.76
C ASN A 136 4.54 -16.53 4.99
N HIS A 137 3.36 -16.04 5.37
CA HIS A 137 2.16 -16.29 4.58
C HIS A 137 2.32 -15.77 3.16
N ALA A 138 2.88 -14.58 3.03
CA ALA A 138 3.08 -14.00 1.70
C ALA A 138 4.04 -14.85 0.88
N ARG A 139 5.17 -15.24 1.47
CA ARG A 139 6.18 -16.00 0.74
C ARG A 139 5.70 -17.39 0.35
N SER A 140 4.71 -17.91 1.02
CA SER A 140 4.20 -19.25 0.72
C SER A 140 3.29 -19.28 -0.48
N LEU A 141 2.87 -18.14 -0.99
CA LEU A 141 1.93 -18.11 -2.10
C LEU A 141 2.63 -18.26 -3.43
N ASP A 142 1.93 -18.95 -4.36
CA ASP A 142 2.42 -19.04 -5.72
C ASP A 142 2.53 -17.65 -6.32
N TYR A 143 3.47 -17.46 -7.21
CA TYR A 143 3.71 -16.22 -7.95
C TYR A 143 4.36 -15.11 -7.16
N VAL A 144 4.57 -15.28 -5.86
CA VAL A 144 5.26 -14.25 -5.07
C VAL A 144 6.76 -14.40 -5.29
N ARG A 145 7.36 -13.31 -5.76
CA ARG A 145 8.79 -13.26 -6.00
C ARG A 145 9.55 -12.68 -4.83
N ARG A 146 8.96 -11.69 -4.17
CA ARG A 146 9.58 -11.09 -2.99
C ARG A 146 8.55 -10.31 -2.21
N VAL A 147 8.91 -10.00 -0.98
CA VAL A 147 8.05 -9.27 -0.05
C VAL A 147 8.82 -8.04 0.42
N VAL A 148 8.19 -6.88 0.30
CA VAL A 148 8.76 -5.61 0.76
C VAL A 148 7.88 -5.09 1.88
N SER A 149 8.47 -4.85 3.05
CA SER A 149 7.72 -4.45 4.22
C SER A 149 7.96 -2.99 4.57
N HIS A 150 6.88 -2.25 4.70
CA HIS A 150 6.88 -0.90 5.28
C HIS A 150 6.03 -0.90 6.54
N VAL A 151 5.96 -2.06 7.20
CA VAL A 151 5.18 -2.23 8.42
C VAL A 151 5.98 -1.70 9.60
N ARG A 152 5.31 -0.95 10.47
CA ARG A 152 5.92 -0.48 11.71
C ARG A 152 5.57 -1.43 12.83
N ILE A 153 6.47 -1.57 13.79
CA ILE A 153 6.22 -2.41 14.95
C ILE A 153 5.60 -1.55 16.04
N LYS A 154 4.54 -2.05 16.64
CA LYS A 154 3.79 -1.26 17.62
C LYS A 154 4.64 -0.77 18.76
N SER A 155 5.59 -1.58 19.21
CA SER A 155 6.45 -1.16 20.30
C SER A 155 7.29 0.05 19.93
N ASP A 156 7.64 0.20 18.64
CA ASP A 156 8.39 1.36 18.19
C ASP A 156 7.52 2.60 18.13
N THR A 157 6.22 2.42 17.88
CA THR A 157 5.32 3.55 17.78
C THR A 157 4.84 4.02 19.14
N ALA A 158 5.02 3.20 20.16
CA ALA A 158 4.56 3.54 21.51
C ALA A 158 5.48 4.53 22.19
N THR A 159 6.64 4.73 21.69
CA THR A 159 7.55 5.71 22.26
C THR A 159 7.53 6.98 21.42
#